data_77cbcdfeff31cf94dbd29e6e96fd5efd
#
_entry.id   77cbcdfeff31cf94dbd29e6e96fd5efd
#
_cell.length_a   1.000
_cell.length_b   1.000
_cell.length_c   1.000
_cell.angle_alpha   90.00
_cell.angle_beta   90.00
_cell.angle_gamma   90.00
#
_symmetry.space_group_name_H-M   'P 1'
#
loop_
_entity.id
_entity.type
_entity.pdbx_description
1 polymer ?
#
loop_
_entity_poly.entity_id
_entity_poly.type
_entity_poly.pdbx_seq_one_letter_code
_entity_poly.pdbx_strand_id
1 'polypeptide(L)'
;MVSAFGLMGLLHTRKRSEEDTDVTRRVGDRIGKLWDIAHQGMRENRFLRAEKALLTILKIDEKNAPAYNRLGILYAKQKEYRDAIDCFEIASSIEATPSSLHNLGLIYYETENYERAGIAFEQALKLEENMAARHVAYAKVSEKLGNEKLMFSALERAIELEPNKETYSLLQKAYVERGMEAEADMIGEKLKKLIVPAGKPKRILRPRRVVI
;
A
#
# COMPACT_ATOMS: atom_id res chain seq x y z
N MET A 1 -56.14 7.28 28.93
CA MET A 1 -55.42 6.15 29.60
C MET A 1 -54.45 5.55 28.61
N VAL A 2 -53.19 5.86 28.70
CA VAL A 2 -52.16 5.14 27.92
C VAL A 2 -52.02 3.77 28.60
N SER A 3 -52.34 2.70 27.88
CA SER A 3 -52.39 1.36 28.45
C SER A 3 -51.02 0.92 28.97
N ALA A 4 -50.96 0.32 30.17
CA ALA A 4 -49.71 -0.23 30.77
C ALA A 4 -48.95 -1.19 29.84
N PHE A 5 -49.61 -1.80 28.87
CA PHE A 5 -49.05 -2.66 27.81
C PHE A 5 -48.15 -1.86 26.86
N GLY A 6 -48.46 -0.64 26.49
CA GLY A 6 -47.63 0.18 25.60
C GLY A 6 -46.31 0.61 26.26
N LEU A 7 -46.36 0.92 27.57
CA LEU A 7 -45.17 1.33 28.32
C LEU A 7 -44.18 0.16 28.53
N MET A 8 -44.72 -1.04 28.78
CA MET A 8 -43.95 -2.26 28.99
C MET A 8 -43.25 -2.71 27.68
N GLY A 9 -43.93 -2.57 26.51
CA GLY A 9 -43.33 -2.81 25.20
C GLY A 9 -42.19 -1.88 24.86
N LEU A 10 -42.33 -0.58 25.15
CA LEU A 10 -41.30 0.44 24.95
C LEU A 10 -40.04 0.22 25.83
N LEU A 11 -40.25 -0.18 27.08
CA LEU A 11 -39.14 -0.52 27.99
C LEU A 11 -38.39 -1.79 27.55
N HIS A 12 -39.10 -2.77 27.02
CA HIS A 12 -38.50 -4.02 26.54
C HIS A 12 -37.67 -3.80 25.26
N THR A 13 -38.19 -3.02 24.31
CA THR A 13 -37.44 -2.66 23.08
C THR A 13 -36.23 -1.80 23.39
N ARG A 14 -36.33 -0.87 24.32
CA ARG A 14 -35.19 -0.02 24.75
C ARG A 14 -34.09 -0.84 25.44
N LYS A 15 -34.45 -1.76 26.35
CA LYS A 15 -33.48 -2.62 27.01
C LYS A 15 -32.77 -3.55 26.03
N ARG A 16 -33.48 -4.11 25.06
CA ARG A 16 -32.88 -4.95 23.99
C ARG A 16 -31.92 -4.15 23.10
N SER A 17 -32.25 -2.89 22.74
CA SER A 17 -31.36 -2.03 21.97
C SER A 17 -30.10 -1.64 22.75
N GLU A 18 -30.20 -1.44 24.07
CA GLU A 18 -29.04 -1.15 24.92
C GLU A 18 -28.12 -2.37 25.09
N GLU A 19 -28.69 -3.56 25.22
CA GLU A 19 -27.93 -4.84 25.25
C GLU A 19 -27.24 -5.11 23.89
N ASP A 20 -27.91 -4.89 22.76
CA ASP A 20 -27.35 -5.07 21.43
C ASP A 20 -26.20 -4.09 21.16
N THR A 21 -26.32 -2.83 21.63
CA THR A 21 -25.26 -1.83 21.50
C THR A 21 -24.04 -2.17 22.39
N ASP A 22 -24.24 -2.70 23.59
CA ASP A 22 -23.15 -3.11 24.48
C ASP A 22 -22.41 -4.34 23.93
N VAL A 23 -23.12 -5.32 23.37
CA VAL A 23 -22.52 -6.48 22.69
C VAL A 23 -21.66 -6.02 21.49
N THR A 24 -22.21 -5.15 20.64
CA THR A 24 -21.51 -4.62 19.47
C THR A 24 -20.23 -3.87 19.88
N ARG A 25 -20.29 -3.06 20.93
CA ARG A 25 -19.13 -2.36 21.47
C ARG A 25 -18.05 -3.32 21.97
N ARG A 26 -18.43 -4.35 22.75
CA ARG A 26 -17.48 -5.36 23.26
C ARG A 26 -16.81 -6.16 22.13
N VAL A 27 -17.55 -6.46 21.08
CA VAL A 27 -17.01 -7.13 19.88
C VAL A 27 -16.00 -6.20 19.18
N GLY A 28 -16.35 -4.90 18.99
CA GLY A 28 -15.45 -3.92 18.43
C GLY A 28 -14.15 -3.76 19.24
N ASP A 29 -14.25 -3.63 20.58
CA ASP A 29 -13.10 -3.54 21.47
C ASP A 29 -12.20 -4.79 21.39
N ARG A 30 -12.81 -5.96 21.25
CA ARG A 30 -12.07 -7.23 21.08
C ARG A 30 -11.33 -7.27 19.75
N ILE A 31 -11.97 -6.88 18.66
CA ILE A 31 -11.32 -6.77 17.33
C ILE A 31 -10.18 -5.77 17.38
N GLY A 32 -10.37 -4.61 18.02
CA GLY A 32 -9.31 -3.60 18.20
C GLY A 32 -8.06 -4.17 18.89
N LYS A 33 -8.25 -4.88 20.01
CA LYS A 33 -7.11 -5.55 20.71
C LYS A 33 -6.42 -6.62 19.84
N LEU A 34 -7.17 -7.35 19.03
CA LEU A 34 -6.59 -8.33 18.11
C LEU A 34 -5.77 -7.66 17.01
N TRP A 35 -6.22 -6.50 16.51
CA TRP A 35 -5.44 -5.68 15.58
C TRP A 35 -4.12 -5.21 16.18
N ASP A 36 -4.12 -4.76 17.43
CA ASP A 36 -2.89 -4.35 18.12
C ASP A 36 -1.90 -5.51 18.23
N ILE A 37 -2.40 -6.71 18.59
CA ILE A 37 -1.59 -7.93 18.66
C ILE A 37 -1.02 -8.29 17.27
N ALA A 38 -1.83 -8.21 16.23
CA ALA A 38 -1.40 -8.50 14.87
C ALA A 38 -0.32 -7.52 14.40
N HIS A 39 -0.54 -6.21 14.58
CA HIS A 39 0.41 -5.17 14.21
C HIS A 39 1.73 -5.29 14.98
N GLN A 40 1.66 -5.54 16.28
CA GLN A 40 2.86 -5.76 17.09
C GLN A 40 3.61 -7.03 16.64
N GLY A 41 2.89 -8.14 16.45
CA GLY A 41 3.48 -9.39 15.98
C GLY A 41 4.21 -9.23 14.65
N MET A 42 3.63 -8.51 13.71
CA MET A 42 4.26 -8.23 12.41
C MET A 42 5.51 -7.35 12.52
N ARG A 43 5.50 -6.34 13.40
CA ARG A 43 6.68 -5.49 13.63
C ARG A 43 7.83 -6.24 14.28
N GLU A 44 7.50 -7.15 15.20
CA GLU A 44 8.49 -7.95 15.96
C GLU A 44 8.88 -9.25 15.24
N ASN A 45 8.38 -9.48 14.01
CA ASN A 45 8.54 -10.74 13.25
C ASN A 45 8.02 -11.97 14.00
N ARG A 46 7.09 -11.79 14.92
CA ARG A 46 6.37 -12.88 15.63
C ARG A 46 5.17 -13.32 14.79
N PHE A 47 5.44 -13.88 13.62
CA PHE A 47 4.44 -14.15 12.59
C PHE A 47 3.31 -15.04 13.07
N LEU A 48 3.60 -16.13 13.81
CA LEU A 48 2.59 -17.02 14.39
C LEU A 48 1.60 -16.27 15.32
N ARG A 49 2.09 -15.28 16.08
CA ARG A 49 1.24 -14.47 16.96
C ARG A 49 0.33 -13.55 16.15
N ALA A 50 0.87 -12.93 15.11
CA ALA A 50 0.12 -12.07 14.21
C ALA A 50 -0.95 -12.87 13.45
N GLU A 51 -0.59 -14.03 12.91
CA GLU A 51 -1.50 -14.93 12.21
C GLU A 51 -2.69 -15.35 13.08
N LYS A 52 -2.43 -15.86 14.29
CA LYS A 52 -3.49 -16.25 15.23
C LYS A 52 -4.45 -15.11 15.55
N ALA A 53 -3.93 -13.89 15.70
CA ALA A 53 -4.77 -12.72 15.92
C ALA A 53 -5.65 -12.40 14.70
N LEU A 54 -5.08 -12.40 13.50
CA LEU A 54 -5.80 -12.15 12.25
C LEU A 54 -6.86 -13.23 11.96
N LEU A 55 -6.51 -14.51 12.13
CA LEU A 55 -7.47 -15.60 12.00
C LEU A 55 -8.59 -15.52 13.04
N THR A 56 -8.32 -14.98 14.24
CA THR A 56 -9.35 -14.75 15.25
C THR A 56 -10.28 -13.60 14.85
N ILE A 57 -9.74 -12.54 14.21
CA ILE A 57 -10.59 -11.48 13.63
C ILE A 57 -11.52 -12.08 12.58
N LEU A 58 -11.01 -12.91 11.67
CA LEU A 58 -11.81 -13.53 10.62
C LEU A 58 -12.86 -14.52 11.14
N LYS A 59 -12.65 -15.13 12.32
CA LYS A 59 -13.71 -15.93 12.99
C LYS A 59 -14.84 -15.07 13.53
N ILE A 60 -14.59 -13.80 13.82
CA ILE A 60 -15.60 -12.85 14.32
C ILE A 60 -16.29 -12.15 13.14
N ASP A 61 -15.49 -11.77 12.13
CA ASP A 61 -15.92 -11.06 10.94
C ASP A 61 -15.28 -11.71 9.71
N GLU A 62 -16.00 -12.64 9.09
CA GLU A 62 -15.53 -13.42 7.93
C GLU A 62 -15.28 -12.57 6.68
N LYS A 63 -15.90 -11.38 6.60
CA LYS A 63 -15.75 -10.46 5.46
C LYS A 63 -14.80 -9.31 5.76
N ASN A 64 -13.87 -9.49 6.68
CA ASN A 64 -12.89 -8.47 7.02
C ASN A 64 -11.76 -8.41 5.97
N ALA A 65 -11.98 -7.67 4.88
CA ALA A 65 -10.99 -7.50 3.82
C ALA A 65 -9.62 -7.01 4.32
N PRO A 66 -9.53 -6.02 5.25
CA PRO A 66 -8.25 -5.64 5.86
C PRO A 66 -7.51 -6.79 6.53
N ALA A 67 -8.21 -7.72 7.20
CA ALA A 67 -7.57 -8.86 7.85
C ALA A 67 -6.99 -9.84 6.84
N TYR A 68 -7.71 -10.15 5.76
CA TYR A 68 -7.17 -10.94 4.66
C TYR A 68 -5.96 -10.26 4.01
N ASN A 69 -6.04 -8.97 3.72
CA ASN A 69 -4.90 -8.23 3.16
C ASN A 69 -3.67 -8.30 4.09
N ARG A 70 -3.87 -8.22 5.40
CA ARG A 70 -2.78 -8.32 6.37
C ARG A 70 -2.21 -9.74 6.47
N LEU A 71 -3.04 -10.77 6.37
CA LEU A 71 -2.58 -12.17 6.27
C LEU A 71 -1.76 -12.37 4.99
N GLY A 72 -2.22 -11.86 3.86
CA GLY A 72 -1.47 -11.93 2.62
C GLY A 72 -0.06 -11.31 2.74
N ILE A 73 0.05 -10.14 3.38
CA ILE A 73 1.36 -9.51 3.66
C ILE A 73 2.21 -10.39 4.58
N LEU A 74 1.60 -11.04 5.57
CA LEU A 74 2.30 -11.93 6.50
C LEU A 74 2.85 -13.15 5.77
N TYR A 75 2.04 -13.84 4.98
CA TYR A 75 2.44 -14.99 4.19
C TYR A 75 3.49 -14.64 3.13
N ALA A 76 3.35 -13.48 2.47
CA ALA A 76 4.36 -12.96 1.54
C ALA A 76 5.73 -12.78 2.21
N LYS A 77 5.77 -12.27 3.45
CA LYS A 77 7.02 -12.17 4.23
C LYS A 77 7.64 -13.53 4.57
N GLN A 78 6.84 -14.56 4.69
CA GLN A 78 7.26 -15.95 4.91
C GLN A 78 7.58 -16.69 3.61
N LYS A 79 7.39 -16.04 2.45
CA LYS A 79 7.52 -16.60 1.11
C LYS A 79 6.50 -17.71 0.80
N GLU A 80 5.42 -17.73 1.55
CA GLU A 80 4.26 -18.60 1.33
C GLU A 80 3.34 -17.94 0.28
N TYR A 81 3.83 -17.89 -0.96
CA TYR A 81 3.23 -17.06 -2.01
C TYR A 81 1.83 -17.52 -2.41
N ARG A 82 1.51 -18.83 -2.33
CA ARG A 82 0.16 -19.34 -2.63
C ARG A 82 -0.86 -18.79 -1.63
N ASP A 83 -0.57 -18.93 -0.34
CA ASP A 83 -1.45 -18.44 0.72
C ASP A 83 -1.58 -16.92 0.69
N ALA A 84 -0.49 -16.22 0.32
CA ALA A 84 -0.52 -14.78 0.12
C ALA A 84 -1.47 -14.38 -1.04
N ILE A 85 -1.41 -15.07 -2.19
CA ILE A 85 -2.29 -14.83 -3.33
C ILE A 85 -3.75 -15.06 -2.92
N ASP A 86 -4.06 -16.20 -2.31
CA ASP A 86 -5.42 -16.54 -1.89
C ASP A 86 -5.99 -15.47 -0.95
N CYS A 87 -5.19 -15.02 0.02
CA CYS A 87 -5.59 -13.95 0.94
C CYS A 87 -5.84 -12.62 0.22
N PHE A 88 -4.97 -12.20 -0.70
CA PHE A 88 -5.16 -10.96 -1.44
C PHE A 88 -6.33 -11.03 -2.43
N GLU A 89 -6.56 -12.17 -3.08
CA GLU A 89 -7.71 -12.39 -3.95
C GLU A 89 -9.02 -12.31 -3.16
N ILE A 90 -9.08 -12.95 -1.98
CA ILE A 90 -10.25 -12.85 -1.09
C ILE A 90 -10.45 -11.40 -0.65
N ALA A 91 -9.39 -10.73 -0.18
CA ALA A 91 -9.47 -9.33 0.21
C ALA A 91 -10.03 -8.44 -0.90
N SER A 92 -9.52 -8.61 -2.12
CA SER A 92 -9.96 -7.84 -3.28
C SER A 92 -11.37 -8.18 -3.75
N SER A 93 -11.83 -9.42 -3.53
CA SER A 93 -13.21 -9.82 -3.84
C SER A 93 -14.23 -9.23 -2.87
N ILE A 94 -13.85 -9.01 -1.60
CA ILE A 94 -14.67 -8.37 -0.59
C ILE A 94 -14.66 -6.86 -0.79
N GLU A 95 -13.47 -6.28 -0.89
CA GLU A 95 -13.25 -4.86 -1.07
C GLU A 95 -11.95 -4.62 -1.86
N ALA A 96 -12.08 -4.25 -3.12
CA ALA A 96 -10.94 -3.92 -3.96
C ALA A 96 -10.36 -2.57 -3.53
N THR A 97 -9.24 -2.60 -2.82
CA THR A 97 -8.49 -1.38 -2.47
C THR A 97 -7.24 -1.26 -3.31
N PRO A 98 -6.75 -0.02 -3.58
CA PRO A 98 -5.48 0.17 -4.28
C PRO A 98 -4.31 -0.57 -3.64
N SER A 99 -4.33 -0.70 -2.31
CA SER A 99 -3.27 -1.39 -1.55
C SER A 99 -3.34 -2.92 -1.69
N SER A 100 -4.53 -3.53 -1.63
CA SER A 100 -4.69 -4.98 -1.80
C SER A 100 -4.31 -5.42 -3.21
N LEU A 101 -4.75 -4.67 -4.22
CA LEU A 101 -4.41 -4.92 -5.63
C LEU A 101 -2.92 -4.71 -5.91
N HIS A 102 -2.30 -3.69 -5.32
CA HIS A 102 -0.86 -3.49 -5.43
C HIS A 102 -0.06 -4.66 -4.82
N ASN A 103 -0.44 -5.11 -3.62
CA ASN A 103 0.20 -6.24 -2.97
C ASN A 103 0.02 -7.54 -3.80
N LEU A 104 -1.17 -7.77 -4.34
CA LEU A 104 -1.44 -8.90 -5.24
C LEU A 104 -0.54 -8.84 -6.47
N GLY A 105 -0.42 -7.66 -7.09
CA GLY A 105 0.49 -7.44 -8.22
C GLY A 105 1.94 -7.74 -7.88
N LEU A 106 2.42 -7.33 -6.69
CA LEU A 106 3.78 -7.64 -6.24
C LEU A 106 4.02 -9.15 -6.12
N ILE A 107 3.08 -9.90 -5.55
CA ILE A 107 3.25 -11.36 -5.38
C ILE A 107 3.15 -12.08 -6.72
N TYR A 108 2.28 -11.65 -7.62
CA TYR A 108 2.29 -12.18 -8.98
C TYR A 108 3.60 -11.89 -9.72
N TYR A 109 4.20 -10.72 -9.50
CA TYR A 109 5.52 -10.39 -10.05
C TYR A 109 6.61 -11.30 -9.49
N GLU A 110 6.65 -11.51 -8.17
CA GLU A 110 7.61 -12.41 -7.50
C GLU A 110 7.45 -13.89 -7.91
N THR A 111 6.25 -14.29 -8.30
CA THR A 111 5.95 -15.63 -8.81
C THR A 111 6.02 -15.72 -10.35
N GLU A 112 6.57 -14.68 -10.99
CA GLU A 112 6.77 -14.58 -12.44
C GLU A 112 5.47 -14.64 -13.28
N ASN A 113 4.32 -14.43 -12.64
CA ASN A 113 3.04 -14.31 -13.34
C ASN A 113 2.79 -12.85 -13.75
N TYR A 114 3.59 -12.42 -14.75
CA TYR A 114 3.64 -11.01 -15.14
C TYR A 114 2.32 -10.49 -15.73
N GLU A 115 1.56 -11.31 -16.43
CA GLU A 115 0.26 -10.94 -16.98
C GLU A 115 -0.73 -10.57 -15.87
N ARG A 116 -0.85 -11.44 -14.85
CA ARG A 116 -1.73 -11.15 -13.71
C ARG A 116 -1.21 -9.98 -12.88
N ALA A 117 0.11 -9.85 -12.72
CA ALA A 117 0.72 -8.70 -12.06
C ALA A 117 0.36 -7.39 -12.75
N GLY A 118 0.44 -7.35 -14.09
CA GLY A 118 0.08 -6.18 -14.90
C GLY A 118 -1.37 -5.78 -14.70
N ILE A 119 -2.31 -6.74 -14.75
CA ILE A 119 -3.73 -6.52 -14.51
C ILE A 119 -3.98 -5.94 -13.10
N ALA A 120 -3.35 -6.52 -12.08
CA ALA A 120 -3.53 -6.07 -10.69
C ALA A 120 -2.99 -4.64 -10.47
N PHE A 121 -1.83 -4.29 -11.04
CA PHE A 121 -1.30 -2.94 -10.96
C PHE A 121 -2.13 -1.93 -11.75
N GLU A 122 -2.62 -2.30 -12.94
CA GLU A 122 -3.52 -1.44 -13.72
C GLU A 122 -4.80 -1.14 -12.95
N GLN A 123 -5.41 -2.14 -12.34
CA GLN A 123 -6.59 -1.96 -11.49
C GLN A 123 -6.29 -1.07 -10.27
N ALA A 124 -5.14 -1.26 -9.62
CA ALA A 124 -4.72 -0.42 -8.51
C ALA A 124 -4.54 1.05 -8.92
N LEU A 125 -3.96 1.30 -10.10
CA LEU A 125 -3.78 2.63 -10.67
C LEU A 125 -5.11 3.28 -11.09
N LYS A 126 -6.09 2.51 -11.58
CA LYS A 126 -7.44 3.01 -11.88
C LYS A 126 -8.16 3.51 -10.63
N LEU A 127 -7.92 2.90 -9.48
CA LEU A 127 -8.51 3.32 -8.20
C LEU A 127 -7.75 4.51 -7.57
N GLU A 128 -6.44 4.55 -7.72
CA GLU A 128 -5.59 5.63 -7.20
C GLU A 128 -4.33 5.77 -8.04
N GLU A 129 -4.29 6.81 -8.87
CA GLU A 129 -3.20 7.05 -9.83
C GLU A 129 -2.01 7.83 -9.26
N ASN A 130 -2.16 8.49 -8.10
CA ASN A 130 -1.20 9.45 -7.59
C ASN A 130 -0.11 8.84 -6.67
N MET A 131 0.25 7.59 -6.88
CA MET A 131 1.30 6.93 -6.11
C MET A 131 2.46 6.49 -7.01
N ALA A 132 3.60 7.19 -6.93
CA ALA A 132 4.78 6.93 -7.75
C ALA A 132 5.25 5.46 -7.68
N ALA A 133 5.25 4.85 -6.49
CA ALA A 133 5.66 3.46 -6.30
C ALA A 133 4.82 2.45 -7.12
N ARG A 134 3.52 2.72 -7.36
CA ARG A 134 2.67 1.85 -8.20
C ARG A 134 3.06 1.95 -9.66
N HIS A 135 3.35 3.15 -10.14
CA HIS A 135 3.83 3.35 -11.50
C HIS A 135 5.18 2.67 -11.73
N VAL A 136 6.10 2.74 -10.76
CA VAL A 136 7.37 2.00 -10.82
C VAL A 136 7.15 0.48 -10.89
N ALA A 137 6.25 -0.05 -10.06
CA ALA A 137 5.93 -1.48 -10.08
C ALA A 137 5.30 -1.90 -11.43
N TYR A 138 4.37 -1.09 -11.94
CA TYR A 138 3.74 -1.32 -13.25
C TYR A 138 4.75 -1.25 -14.40
N ALA A 139 5.72 -0.31 -14.34
CA ALA A 139 6.79 -0.22 -15.31
C ALA A 139 7.67 -1.49 -15.33
N LYS A 140 8.04 -2.00 -14.15
CA LYS A 140 8.83 -3.25 -14.04
C LYS A 140 8.10 -4.45 -14.66
N VAL A 141 6.78 -4.55 -14.46
CA VAL A 141 5.97 -5.58 -15.10
C VAL A 141 5.89 -5.38 -16.61
N SER A 142 5.66 -4.15 -17.06
CA SER A 142 5.59 -3.80 -18.49
C SER A 142 6.89 -4.13 -19.20
N GLU A 143 8.03 -3.95 -18.53
CA GLU A 143 9.35 -4.38 -19.04
C GLU A 143 9.41 -5.90 -19.23
N LYS A 144 8.97 -6.69 -18.23
CA LYS A 144 8.93 -8.16 -18.31
C LYS A 144 8.00 -8.67 -19.40
N LEU A 145 6.93 -7.95 -19.69
CA LEU A 145 5.98 -8.24 -20.76
C LEU A 145 6.44 -7.71 -22.13
N GLY A 146 7.58 -7.03 -22.22
CA GLY A 146 8.10 -6.44 -23.46
C GLY A 146 7.30 -5.22 -23.93
N ASN A 147 6.48 -4.63 -23.07
CA ASN A 147 5.69 -3.45 -23.40
C ASN A 147 6.45 -2.16 -23.07
N GLU A 148 7.39 -1.82 -23.94
CA GLU A 148 8.28 -0.66 -23.74
C GLU A 148 7.53 0.66 -23.60
N LYS A 149 6.48 0.87 -24.41
CA LYS A 149 5.70 2.11 -24.35
C LYS A 149 5.07 2.33 -22.99
N LEU A 150 4.47 1.30 -22.40
CA LEU A 150 3.89 1.36 -21.06
C LEU A 150 4.96 1.51 -20.00
N MET A 151 6.09 0.83 -20.14
CA MET A 151 7.21 0.94 -19.22
C MET A 151 7.72 2.39 -19.13
N PHE A 152 8.01 3.03 -20.27
CA PHE A 152 8.50 4.41 -20.28
C PHE A 152 7.46 5.38 -19.72
N SER A 153 6.20 5.32 -20.18
CA SER A 153 5.15 6.22 -19.69
C SER A 153 4.92 6.08 -18.19
N ALA A 154 5.00 4.87 -17.64
CA ALA A 154 4.86 4.63 -16.21
C ALA A 154 6.05 5.18 -15.40
N LEU A 155 7.29 5.01 -15.87
CA LEU A 155 8.47 5.60 -15.22
C LEU A 155 8.45 7.12 -15.25
N GLU A 156 8.07 7.73 -16.39
CA GLU A 156 7.91 9.17 -16.51
C GLU A 156 6.85 9.70 -15.54
N ARG A 157 5.71 9.03 -15.48
CA ARG A 157 4.65 9.39 -14.52
C ARG A 157 5.09 9.27 -13.07
N ALA A 158 5.86 8.24 -12.73
CA ALA A 158 6.43 8.09 -11.40
C ALA A 158 7.37 9.24 -11.03
N ILE A 159 8.19 9.72 -11.97
CA ILE A 159 9.09 10.85 -11.79
C ILE A 159 8.33 12.16 -11.63
N GLU A 160 7.25 12.36 -12.39
CA GLU A 160 6.38 13.54 -12.25
C GLU A 160 5.75 13.61 -10.86
N LEU A 161 5.30 12.47 -10.34
CA LEU A 161 4.66 12.38 -9.01
C LEU A 161 5.67 12.55 -7.88
N GLU A 162 6.81 11.87 -7.98
CA GLU A 162 7.86 11.88 -6.96
C GLU A 162 9.24 11.76 -7.60
N PRO A 163 9.92 12.89 -7.87
CA PRO A 163 11.28 12.88 -8.40
C PRO A 163 12.27 12.29 -7.38
N ASN A 164 12.77 11.10 -7.61
CA ASN A 164 13.76 10.47 -6.76
C ASN A 164 14.87 9.78 -7.56
N LYS A 165 16.02 9.59 -6.92
CA LYS A 165 17.21 9.02 -7.55
C LYS A 165 16.96 7.65 -8.16
N GLU A 166 16.20 6.81 -7.47
CA GLU A 166 15.97 5.43 -7.88
C GLU A 166 15.18 5.38 -9.19
N THR A 167 14.08 6.12 -9.29
CA THR A 167 13.24 6.16 -10.49
C THR A 167 13.96 6.77 -11.68
N TYR A 168 14.75 7.87 -11.47
CA TYR A 168 15.59 8.43 -12.52
C TYR A 168 16.64 7.43 -13.00
N SER A 169 17.28 6.68 -12.10
CA SER A 169 18.25 5.66 -12.48
C SER A 169 17.62 4.50 -13.26
N LEU A 170 16.39 4.09 -12.89
CA LEU A 170 15.65 3.07 -13.65
C LEU A 170 15.33 3.55 -15.07
N LEU A 171 14.84 4.78 -15.21
CA LEU A 171 14.52 5.34 -16.52
C LEU A 171 15.78 5.52 -17.38
N GLN A 172 16.86 6.04 -16.81
CA GLN A 172 18.14 6.18 -17.52
C GLN A 172 18.65 4.84 -18.01
N LYS A 173 18.65 3.81 -17.15
CA LYS A 173 19.04 2.47 -17.51
C LYS A 173 18.21 1.90 -18.66
N ALA A 174 16.88 2.09 -18.58
CA ALA A 174 15.96 1.64 -19.62
C ALA A 174 16.25 2.28 -21.00
N TYR A 175 16.63 3.56 -21.03
CA TYR A 175 17.03 4.25 -22.27
C TYR A 175 18.39 3.74 -22.80
N VAL A 176 19.39 3.57 -21.92
CA VAL A 176 20.70 3.03 -22.31
C VAL A 176 20.58 1.63 -22.92
N GLU A 177 19.84 0.72 -22.31
CA GLU A 177 19.66 -0.65 -22.78
C GLU A 177 18.99 -0.75 -24.16
N ARG A 178 18.32 0.34 -24.58
CA ARG A 178 17.64 0.44 -25.88
C ARG A 178 18.37 1.32 -26.89
N GLY A 179 19.60 1.77 -26.56
CA GLY A 179 20.39 2.62 -27.43
C GLY A 179 19.86 4.05 -27.61
N MET A 180 18.98 4.50 -26.71
CA MET A 180 18.41 5.86 -26.70
C MET A 180 19.34 6.79 -25.92
N GLU A 181 20.52 7.07 -26.48
CA GLU A 181 21.59 7.76 -25.78
C GLU A 181 21.23 9.22 -25.43
N ALA A 182 20.53 9.92 -26.32
CA ALA A 182 20.13 11.31 -26.11
C ALA A 182 19.18 11.45 -24.93
N GLU A 183 18.18 10.57 -24.81
CA GLU A 183 17.23 10.54 -23.71
C GLU A 183 17.92 10.11 -22.40
N ALA A 184 18.83 9.12 -22.47
CA ALA A 184 19.61 8.66 -21.34
C ALA A 184 20.47 9.78 -20.76
N ASP A 185 21.12 10.60 -21.62
CA ASP A 185 21.93 11.75 -21.21
C ASP A 185 21.08 12.83 -20.56
N MET A 186 19.92 13.16 -21.14
CA MET A 186 18.98 14.13 -20.55
C MET A 186 18.55 13.72 -19.14
N ILE A 187 18.22 12.44 -18.95
CA ILE A 187 17.84 11.90 -17.64
C ILE A 187 19.04 11.90 -16.69
N GLY A 188 20.25 11.57 -17.18
CA GLY A 188 21.48 11.61 -16.42
C GLY A 188 21.81 13.02 -15.87
N GLU A 189 21.59 14.06 -16.65
CA GLU A 189 21.75 15.45 -16.20
C GLU A 189 20.73 15.85 -15.12
N LYS A 190 19.46 15.41 -15.25
CA LYS A 190 18.45 15.62 -14.20
C LYS A 190 18.83 14.88 -12.91
N LEU A 191 19.32 13.65 -13.03
CA LEU A 191 19.78 12.85 -11.89
C LEU A 191 20.96 13.50 -11.16
N LYS A 192 21.96 14.02 -11.90
CA LYS A 192 23.08 14.75 -11.32
C LYS A 192 22.63 15.96 -10.52
N LYS A 193 21.67 16.74 -11.03
CA LYS A 193 21.11 17.91 -10.34
C LYS A 193 20.36 17.54 -9.05
N LEU A 194 19.73 16.37 -9.03
CA LEU A 194 19.03 15.87 -7.83
C LEU A 194 20.03 15.44 -6.73
N ILE A 195 21.18 14.89 -7.12
CA ILE A 195 22.19 14.37 -6.19
C ILE A 195 23.11 15.47 -5.64
N VAL A 196 23.37 16.51 -6.43
CA VAL A 196 24.21 17.64 -5.98
C VAL A 196 23.36 18.52 -5.06
N PRO A 197 23.67 18.61 -3.74
CA PRO A 197 22.97 19.55 -2.87
C PRO A 197 23.14 20.95 -3.44
N ALA A 198 22.05 21.70 -3.56
CA ALA A 198 22.08 23.11 -3.88
C ALA A 198 23.14 23.77 -3.00
N GLY A 199 24.19 24.32 -3.63
CA GLY A 199 25.40 24.76 -2.94
C GLY A 199 25.08 25.57 -1.69
N LYS A 200 25.78 25.28 -0.60
CA LYS A 200 25.62 26.02 0.67
C LYS A 200 25.49 27.51 0.37
N PRO A 201 24.47 28.21 0.90
CA PRO A 201 24.33 29.63 0.67
C PRO A 201 25.66 30.31 0.99
N LYS A 202 26.21 31.09 0.04
CA LYS A 202 27.47 31.85 0.24
C LYS A 202 27.27 32.64 1.53
N ARG A 203 28.13 32.34 2.51
CA ARG A 203 28.16 33.04 3.80
C ARG A 203 28.37 34.53 3.48
N ILE A 204 27.34 35.36 3.62
CA ILE A 204 27.49 36.82 3.46
C ILE A 204 28.37 37.28 4.62
N LEU A 205 29.65 37.51 4.31
CA LEU A 205 30.56 38.17 5.23
C LEU A 205 30.03 39.59 5.47
N ARG A 206 29.38 39.81 6.59
CA ARG A 206 29.04 41.16 7.04
C ARG A 206 30.34 41.89 7.31
N PRO A 207 30.57 43.07 6.69
CA PRO A 207 31.79 43.85 6.99
C PRO A 207 31.75 44.19 8.49
N ARG A 208 32.91 44.00 9.13
CA ARG A 208 33.11 44.44 10.53
C ARG A 208 32.86 45.95 10.61
N ARG A 209 31.92 46.38 11.44
CA ARG A 209 31.78 47.77 11.82
C ARG A 209 33.10 48.19 12.48
N VAL A 210 33.81 49.10 11.84
CA VAL A 210 34.90 49.85 12.48
C VAL A 210 34.22 50.85 13.42
N VAL A 211 34.46 50.68 14.71
CA VAL A 211 34.08 51.69 15.72
C VAL A 211 35.25 52.67 15.76
N ILE A 212 34.95 53.93 15.40
CA ILE A 212 35.84 55.07 15.57
C ILE A 212 35.55 55.63 16.95
#